data_9466193d4e62b7af61242fef04425eea
#
_entry.id   9466193d4e62b7af61242fef04425eea
#
_cell.length_a   1.000
_cell.length_b   1.000
_cell.length_c   1.000
_cell.angle_alpha   90.00
_cell.angle_beta   90.00
_cell.angle_gamma   90.00
#
_symmetry.space_group_name_H-M   'P 1'
#
loop_
_entity.id
_entity.type
_entity.pdbx_description
1 polymer ?
#
loop_
_entity_poly.entity_id
_entity_poly.type
_entity_poly.pdbx_seq_one_letter_code
_entity_poly.pdbx_strand_id
1 'polypeptide(L)'
;MLISFKKKISEKCAYYLYSAIVGDSGRFQYSDTNPRTFKVVSKLFESKFNFQEIYDKMYLKSLSDIKIMNYIFDNYKLTEKGVVYYMVSKEDLEKLNIEREQIKAFVNLFSGYHEVKIWVQFSEDASATCEEDRWKVSIRSRGIKINDVASKHNGGGHDNASGAKCKDEAEMLQLVKELDELL
;
A
#
# COMPACT_ATOMS: atom_id res chain seq x y z
N MET A 1 -18.42 4.99 18.40
CA MET A 1 -19.85 4.75 18.64
C MET A 1 -20.09 3.59 19.62
N LEU A 2 -19.63 2.35 19.41
CA LEU A 2 -19.87 1.20 20.32
C LEU A 2 -19.40 1.42 21.77
N ILE A 3 -18.28 2.13 21.95
CA ILE A 3 -17.70 2.41 23.28
C ILE A 3 -18.60 3.34 24.11
N SER A 4 -19.35 4.24 23.47
CA SER A 4 -20.26 5.17 24.14
C SER A 4 -21.52 4.51 24.68
N PHE A 5 -21.88 3.31 24.20
CA PHE A 5 -23.09 2.59 24.63
C PHE A 5 -22.89 1.70 25.87
N LYS A 6 -21.71 1.73 26.51
CA LYS A 6 -21.38 0.87 27.68
C LYS A 6 -21.62 -0.64 27.44
N LYS A 7 -21.74 -1.06 26.18
CA LYS A 7 -21.92 -2.48 25.83
C LYS A 7 -20.58 -3.20 25.89
N LYS A 8 -20.59 -4.42 26.40
CA LYS A 8 -19.41 -5.31 26.36
C LYS A 8 -19.11 -5.65 24.89
N ILE A 9 -17.89 -5.38 24.45
CA ILE A 9 -17.42 -5.72 23.08
C ILE A 9 -17.11 -7.20 23.09
N SER A 10 -17.66 -7.98 22.15
CA SER A 10 -17.31 -9.40 22.01
C SER A 10 -15.90 -9.55 21.44
N GLU A 11 -15.25 -10.69 21.73
CA GLU A 11 -13.93 -11.04 21.20
C GLU A 11 -13.87 -10.91 19.68
N LYS A 12 -14.84 -11.47 18.97
CA LYS A 12 -14.94 -11.38 17.51
C LYS A 12 -15.07 -9.93 17.01
N CYS A 13 -15.85 -9.10 17.71
CA CYS A 13 -15.99 -7.69 17.36
C CYS A 13 -14.67 -6.93 17.60
N ALA A 14 -14.00 -7.19 18.73
CA ALA A 14 -12.70 -6.59 19.04
C ALA A 14 -11.63 -6.99 18.01
N TYR A 15 -11.60 -8.26 17.60
CA TYR A 15 -10.71 -8.77 16.57
C TYR A 15 -10.83 -7.97 15.26
N TYR A 16 -12.05 -7.83 14.71
CA TYR A 16 -12.24 -7.12 13.44
C TYR A 16 -12.01 -5.61 13.56
N LEU A 17 -12.42 -4.98 14.67
CA LEU A 17 -12.18 -3.55 14.88
C LEU A 17 -10.68 -3.27 15.02
N TYR A 18 -9.95 -4.12 15.74
CA TYR A 18 -8.51 -3.98 15.86
C TYR A 18 -7.81 -4.20 14.51
N SER A 19 -8.21 -5.22 13.75
CA SER A 19 -7.69 -5.45 12.39
C SER A 19 -7.85 -4.23 11.49
N ALA A 20 -9.04 -3.61 11.53
CA ALA A 20 -9.32 -2.40 10.76
C ALA A 20 -8.41 -1.23 11.19
N ILE A 21 -8.25 -1.01 12.51
CA ILE A 21 -7.36 0.06 13.04
C ILE A 21 -5.91 -0.18 12.62
N VAL A 22 -5.41 -1.42 12.74
CA VAL A 22 -4.03 -1.77 12.35
C VAL A 22 -3.80 -1.52 10.87
N GLY A 23 -4.76 -1.92 10.01
CA GLY A 23 -4.67 -1.68 8.57
C GLY A 23 -4.71 -0.20 8.19
N ASP A 24 -5.69 0.53 8.72
CA ASP A 24 -5.93 1.94 8.41
C ASP A 24 -4.81 2.86 8.92
N SER A 25 -4.28 2.57 10.11
CA SER A 25 -3.19 3.35 10.73
C SER A 25 -1.78 2.94 10.27
N GLY A 26 -1.65 1.97 9.36
CA GLY A 26 -0.35 1.43 8.98
C GLY A 26 0.45 0.93 10.20
N ARG A 27 -0.17 0.16 11.08
CA ARG A 27 0.42 -0.31 12.34
C ARG A 27 0.77 0.85 13.29
N PHE A 28 -0.12 1.84 13.36
CA PHE A 28 0.05 3.05 14.20
C PHE A 28 1.19 3.97 13.75
N GLN A 29 1.65 3.86 12.51
CA GLN A 29 2.76 4.66 11.96
C GLN A 29 2.29 5.89 11.18
N TYR A 30 1.01 5.95 10.77
CA TYR A 30 0.49 7.08 10.02
C TYR A 30 0.12 8.24 10.94
N SER A 31 0.17 9.46 10.39
CA SER A 31 -0.05 10.73 11.10
C SER A 31 -1.41 10.86 11.79
N ASP A 32 -2.41 10.12 11.33
CA ASP A 32 -3.76 10.09 11.91
C ASP A 32 -3.83 9.33 13.25
N THR A 33 -2.77 8.59 13.60
CA THR A 33 -2.64 7.92 14.89
C THR A 33 -2.52 8.96 16.01
N ASN A 34 -3.45 8.94 16.94
CA ASN A 34 -3.57 9.95 17.99
C ASN A 34 -3.98 9.31 19.34
N PRO A 35 -4.02 10.07 20.45
CA PRO A 35 -4.38 9.54 21.77
C PRO A 35 -5.75 8.83 21.81
N ARG A 36 -6.72 9.24 20.97
CA ARG A 36 -8.03 8.58 20.88
C ARG A 36 -7.91 7.18 20.30
N THR A 37 -7.03 6.99 19.30
CA THR A 37 -6.73 5.68 18.70
C THR A 37 -6.28 4.70 19.79
N PHE A 38 -5.32 5.08 20.62
CA PHE A 38 -4.80 4.22 21.70
C PHE A 38 -5.83 3.95 22.80
N LYS A 39 -6.68 4.93 23.14
CA LYS A 39 -7.80 4.69 24.07
C LYS A 39 -8.78 3.66 23.55
N VAL A 40 -9.10 3.70 22.26
CA VAL A 40 -9.97 2.70 21.62
C VAL A 40 -9.30 1.34 21.64
N VAL A 41 -8.03 1.25 21.25
CA VAL A 41 -7.26 -0.01 21.26
C VAL A 41 -7.20 -0.61 22.67
N SER A 42 -6.87 0.18 23.67
CA SER A 42 -6.88 -0.27 25.07
C SER A 42 -8.21 -0.91 25.46
N LYS A 43 -9.33 -0.30 25.07
CA LYS A 43 -10.67 -0.85 25.33
C LYS A 43 -10.94 -2.15 24.58
N LEU A 44 -10.45 -2.32 23.37
CA LEU A 44 -10.58 -3.57 22.61
C LEU A 44 -9.84 -4.71 23.30
N PHE A 45 -8.67 -4.44 23.86
CA PHE A 45 -7.85 -5.47 24.55
C PHE A 45 -8.50 -6.03 25.83
N GLU A 46 -9.50 -5.36 26.41
CA GLU A 46 -10.30 -5.93 27.49
C GLU A 46 -11.06 -7.19 27.05
N SER A 47 -11.26 -7.40 25.75
CA SER A 47 -12.01 -8.53 25.18
C SER A 47 -11.16 -9.77 24.91
N LYS A 48 -9.86 -9.77 25.24
CA LYS A 48 -8.92 -10.93 25.19
C LYS A 48 -8.85 -11.66 23.84
N PHE A 49 -9.00 -10.96 22.70
CA PHE A 49 -8.83 -11.54 21.36
C PHE A 49 -7.35 -11.82 21.03
N ASN A 50 -7.10 -12.72 20.10
CA ASN A 50 -5.74 -13.02 19.63
C ASN A 50 -5.29 -11.96 18.61
N PHE A 51 -4.56 -10.94 19.08
CA PHE A 51 -4.04 -9.89 18.21
C PHE A 51 -2.84 -10.34 17.36
N GLN A 52 -2.05 -11.32 17.83
CA GLN A 52 -0.91 -11.84 17.05
C GLN A 52 -1.37 -12.48 15.75
N GLU A 53 -2.46 -13.28 15.80
CA GLU A 53 -3.05 -13.87 14.59
C GLU A 53 -3.40 -12.83 13.52
N ILE A 54 -3.78 -11.61 13.94
CA ILE A 54 -4.05 -10.50 13.02
C ILE A 54 -2.78 -10.09 12.29
N TYR A 55 -1.67 -9.89 13.03
CA TYR A 55 -0.39 -9.56 12.42
C TYR A 55 0.14 -10.67 11.53
N ASP A 56 0.00 -11.92 11.94
CA ASP A 56 0.40 -13.08 11.14
C ASP A 56 -0.35 -13.10 9.80
N LYS A 57 -1.67 -12.95 9.83
CA LYS A 57 -2.49 -12.92 8.62
C LYS A 57 -2.23 -11.72 7.71
N MET A 58 -1.90 -10.56 8.27
CA MET A 58 -1.72 -9.33 7.50
C MET A 58 -0.30 -9.15 6.97
N TYR A 59 0.72 -9.69 7.64
CA TYR A 59 2.11 -9.28 7.38
C TYR A 59 3.10 -10.41 7.18
N LEU A 60 2.80 -11.65 7.59
CA LEU A 60 3.68 -12.76 7.27
C LEU A 60 3.71 -13.01 5.75
N LYS A 61 4.91 -13.25 5.26
CA LYS A 61 5.17 -13.60 3.86
C LYS A 61 5.55 -15.07 3.76
N SER A 62 5.22 -15.69 2.64
CA SER A 62 5.71 -17.02 2.31
C SER A 62 7.18 -16.96 1.87
N LEU A 63 7.94 -18.04 2.08
CA LEU A 63 9.27 -18.15 1.49
C LEU A 63 9.23 -18.11 -0.05
N SER A 64 8.13 -18.52 -0.67
CA SER A 64 7.92 -18.38 -2.12
C SER A 64 7.87 -16.91 -2.57
N ASP A 65 7.57 -15.96 -1.68
CA ASP A 65 7.53 -14.54 -1.99
C ASP A 65 8.94 -13.95 -2.21
N ILE A 66 10.00 -14.67 -1.77
CA ILE A 66 11.39 -14.24 -1.97
C ILE A 66 11.70 -14.02 -3.45
N LYS A 67 11.19 -14.90 -4.34
CA LYS A 67 11.38 -14.73 -5.79
C LYS A 67 10.76 -13.43 -6.33
N ILE A 68 9.61 -13.04 -5.78
CA ILE A 68 8.92 -11.79 -6.16
C ILE A 68 9.73 -10.58 -5.64
N MET A 69 10.20 -10.64 -4.40
CA MET A 69 11.02 -9.59 -3.83
C MET A 69 12.34 -9.42 -4.59
N ASN A 70 13.00 -10.52 -4.96
CA ASN A 70 14.22 -10.48 -5.77
C ASN A 70 13.95 -9.82 -7.13
N TYR A 71 12.88 -10.24 -7.83
CA TYR A 71 12.48 -9.59 -9.07
C TYR A 71 12.31 -8.07 -8.91
N ILE A 72 11.62 -7.63 -7.85
CA ILE A 72 11.40 -6.20 -7.59
C ILE A 72 12.73 -5.49 -7.30
N PHE A 73 13.62 -6.07 -6.49
CA PHE A 73 14.93 -5.51 -6.17
C PHE A 73 15.90 -5.49 -7.37
N ASP A 74 15.75 -6.40 -8.32
CA ASP A 74 16.56 -6.42 -9.54
C ASP A 74 16.08 -5.41 -10.60
N ASN A 75 14.80 -4.97 -10.50
CA ASN A 75 14.14 -4.15 -11.54
C ASN A 75 13.66 -2.78 -11.06
N TYR A 76 13.91 -2.38 -9.80
CA TYR A 76 13.52 -1.05 -9.36
C TYR A 76 14.42 0.04 -9.94
N LYS A 77 13.85 1.23 -10.06
CA LYS A 77 14.58 2.47 -10.40
C LYS A 77 14.36 3.47 -9.27
N LEU A 78 15.37 4.27 -8.98
CA LEU A 78 15.35 5.31 -7.95
C LEU A 78 15.78 6.64 -8.57
N THR A 79 15.00 7.68 -8.37
CA THR A 79 15.37 9.05 -8.77
C THR A 79 16.35 9.67 -7.75
N GLU A 80 17.06 10.71 -8.16
CA GLU A 80 18.00 11.43 -7.27
C GLU A 80 17.31 12.04 -6.04
N LYS A 81 16.02 12.40 -6.15
CA LYS A 81 15.27 13.02 -5.06
C LYS A 81 14.58 12.03 -4.12
N GLY A 82 14.46 10.75 -4.50
CA GLY A 82 13.96 9.70 -3.62
C GLY A 82 12.59 9.14 -4.01
N VAL A 83 12.23 9.15 -5.30
CA VAL A 83 11.11 8.37 -5.83
C VAL A 83 11.63 7.03 -6.31
N VAL A 84 11.22 5.93 -5.67
CA VAL A 84 11.48 4.58 -6.16
C VAL A 84 10.27 4.07 -6.94
N TYR A 85 10.52 3.42 -8.07
CA TYR A 85 9.47 2.81 -8.86
C TYR A 85 9.92 1.51 -9.54
N TYR A 86 8.96 0.65 -9.82
CA TYR A 86 9.14 -0.57 -10.58
C TYR A 86 7.91 -0.92 -11.38
N MET A 87 8.11 -1.66 -12.46
CA MET A 87 7.09 -2.07 -13.39
C MET A 87 7.00 -3.60 -13.39
N VAL A 88 5.79 -4.14 -13.46
CA VAL A 88 5.53 -5.58 -13.57
C VAL A 88 4.57 -5.77 -14.72
N SER A 89 5.08 -6.24 -15.83
CA SER A 89 4.29 -6.54 -17.02
C SER A 89 3.50 -7.85 -16.86
N LYS A 90 2.57 -8.09 -17.76
CA LYS A 90 1.88 -9.38 -17.85
C LYS A 90 2.86 -10.54 -18.03
N GLU A 91 3.88 -10.37 -18.88
CA GLU A 91 4.91 -11.38 -19.09
C GLU A 91 5.71 -11.68 -17.82
N ASP A 92 5.97 -10.65 -17.00
CA ASP A 92 6.66 -10.82 -15.73
C ASP A 92 5.81 -11.55 -14.70
N LEU A 93 4.51 -11.25 -14.65
CA LEU A 93 3.56 -12.00 -13.81
C LEU A 93 3.52 -13.50 -14.22
N GLU A 94 3.49 -13.79 -15.52
CA GLU A 94 3.53 -15.16 -16.04
C GLU A 94 4.85 -15.86 -15.67
N LYS A 95 6.01 -15.21 -15.85
CA LYS A 95 7.33 -15.76 -15.46
C LYS A 95 7.44 -16.03 -13.96
N LEU A 96 6.87 -15.16 -13.14
CA LEU A 96 6.83 -15.32 -11.70
C LEU A 96 5.78 -16.35 -11.25
N ASN A 97 4.88 -16.74 -12.13
CA ASN A 97 3.71 -17.59 -11.87
C ASN A 97 2.86 -17.03 -10.71
N ILE A 98 2.46 -15.77 -10.85
CA ILE A 98 1.61 -15.05 -9.90
C ILE A 98 0.53 -14.25 -10.59
N GLU A 99 -0.54 -13.99 -9.85
CA GLU A 99 -1.59 -13.05 -10.27
C GLU A 99 -1.23 -11.62 -9.89
N ARG A 100 -1.79 -10.65 -10.63
CA ARG A 100 -1.58 -9.22 -10.36
C ARG A 100 -1.94 -8.82 -8.91
N GLU A 101 -2.94 -9.46 -8.32
CA GLU A 101 -3.35 -9.22 -6.94
C GLU A 101 -2.25 -9.55 -5.92
N GLN A 102 -1.42 -10.55 -6.21
CA GLN A 102 -0.32 -10.95 -5.33
C GLN A 102 0.80 -9.90 -5.31
N ILE A 103 1.10 -9.23 -6.45
CA ILE A 103 2.13 -8.20 -6.48
C ILE A 103 1.76 -6.98 -5.63
N LYS A 104 0.48 -6.68 -5.44
CA LYS A 104 0.01 -5.57 -4.59
C LYS A 104 0.45 -5.70 -3.14
N ALA A 105 0.66 -6.92 -2.64
CA ALA A 105 1.16 -7.17 -1.28
C ALA A 105 2.58 -6.62 -1.06
N PHE A 106 3.31 -6.32 -2.14
CA PHE A 106 4.68 -5.81 -2.11
C PHE A 106 4.79 -4.30 -2.30
N VAL A 107 3.67 -3.58 -2.43
CA VAL A 107 3.69 -2.12 -2.63
C VAL A 107 4.53 -1.39 -1.58
N ASN A 108 4.56 -1.86 -0.34
CA ASN A 108 5.32 -1.24 0.75
C ASN A 108 6.74 -1.79 0.92
N LEU A 109 7.28 -2.52 -0.06
CA LEU A 109 8.61 -3.15 0.05
C LEU A 109 9.71 -2.12 0.32
N PHE A 110 9.59 -0.93 -0.26
CA PHE A 110 10.56 0.17 -0.11
C PHE A 110 10.26 1.15 1.03
N SER A 111 9.21 0.95 1.81
CA SER A 111 8.78 1.89 2.86
C SER A 111 9.80 2.05 4.02
N GLY A 112 10.73 1.12 4.18
CA GLY A 112 11.73 1.08 5.25
C GLY A 112 13.08 1.71 4.92
N TYR A 113 13.28 2.28 3.73
CA TYR A 113 14.57 2.82 3.29
C TYR A 113 14.62 4.34 3.45
N HIS A 114 15.73 4.86 3.99
CA HIS A 114 15.90 6.30 4.29
C HIS A 114 15.84 7.18 3.05
N GLU A 115 16.43 6.70 1.96
CA GLU A 115 16.53 7.42 0.69
C GLU A 115 15.18 7.52 -0.01
N VAL A 116 14.23 6.63 0.32
CA VAL A 116 12.93 6.54 -0.35
C VAL A 116 11.90 7.40 0.39
N LYS A 117 11.32 8.35 -0.32
CA LYS A 117 10.25 9.24 0.19
C LYS A 117 8.90 8.92 -0.44
N ILE A 118 8.91 8.55 -1.72
CA ILE A 118 7.74 8.11 -2.49
C ILE A 118 8.09 6.78 -3.16
N TRP A 119 7.13 5.84 -3.17
CA TRP A 119 7.31 4.56 -3.87
C TRP A 119 6.10 4.21 -4.71
N VAL A 120 6.37 3.75 -5.93
CA VAL A 120 5.38 3.55 -6.98
C VAL A 120 5.50 2.14 -7.56
N GLN A 121 4.39 1.45 -7.59
CA GLN A 121 4.25 0.16 -8.25
C GLN A 121 3.35 0.32 -9.48
N PHE A 122 3.88 -0.02 -10.64
CA PHE A 122 3.12 -0.18 -11.87
C PHE A 122 2.88 -1.66 -12.13
N SER A 123 1.64 -2.05 -12.38
CA SER A 123 1.28 -3.43 -12.72
C SER A 123 0.34 -3.44 -13.92
N GLU A 124 0.69 -4.22 -14.95
CA GLU A 124 -0.13 -4.34 -16.14
C GLU A 124 -1.42 -5.10 -15.84
N ASP A 125 -2.54 -4.57 -16.30
CA ASP A 125 -3.85 -5.16 -16.12
C ASP A 125 -4.30 -5.85 -17.42
N ALA A 126 -4.12 -7.17 -17.49
CA ALA A 126 -4.53 -7.97 -18.64
C ALA A 126 -6.06 -7.94 -18.89
N SER A 127 -6.85 -7.53 -17.92
CA SER A 127 -8.31 -7.39 -18.03
C SER A 127 -8.77 -5.99 -18.43
N ALA A 128 -7.83 -5.04 -18.66
CA ALA A 128 -8.17 -3.69 -19.08
C ALA A 128 -8.97 -3.70 -20.39
N THR A 129 -10.10 -3.02 -20.41
CA THR A 129 -11.00 -2.94 -21.56
C THR A 129 -10.65 -1.79 -22.50
N CYS A 130 -9.76 -0.88 -22.06
CA CYS A 130 -9.24 0.22 -22.85
C CYS A 130 -7.73 0.41 -22.59
N GLU A 131 -7.02 1.00 -23.55
CA GLU A 131 -5.59 1.23 -23.45
C GLU A 131 -5.22 2.21 -22.33
N GLU A 132 -6.08 3.21 -22.07
CA GLU A 132 -5.86 4.19 -21.00
C GLU A 132 -5.79 3.55 -19.61
N ASP A 133 -6.40 2.38 -19.43
CA ASP A 133 -6.45 1.65 -18.17
C ASP A 133 -5.46 0.50 -18.07
N ARG A 134 -4.56 0.36 -19.04
CA ARG A 134 -3.67 -0.79 -19.19
C ARG A 134 -2.78 -1.01 -17.97
N TRP A 135 -2.28 0.07 -17.36
CA TRP A 135 -1.42 -0.02 -16.19
C TRP A 135 -2.12 0.53 -14.95
N LYS A 136 -2.22 -0.30 -13.92
CA LYS A 136 -2.67 0.14 -12.60
C LYS A 136 -1.48 0.56 -11.78
N VAL A 137 -1.63 1.70 -11.13
CA VAL A 137 -0.56 2.33 -10.35
C VAL A 137 -0.94 2.37 -8.89
N SER A 138 -0.03 1.96 -8.02
CA SER A 138 -0.14 2.14 -6.58
C SER A 138 0.96 3.07 -6.12
N ILE A 139 0.59 4.20 -5.52
CA ILE A 139 1.52 5.24 -5.07
C ILE A 139 1.43 5.33 -3.56
N ARG A 140 2.57 5.40 -2.91
CA ARG A 140 2.69 5.58 -1.46
C ARG A 140 3.76 6.61 -1.16
N SER A 141 3.65 7.27 -0.01
CA SER A 141 4.62 8.27 0.41
C SER A 141 4.78 8.31 1.93
N ARG A 142 5.84 8.92 2.36
CA ARG A 142 6.11 9.23 3.78
C ARG A 142 5.92 10.72 4.03
N GLY A 143 4.70 11.11 4.43
CA GLY A 143 4.38 12.48 4.81
C GLY A 143 4.26 13.47 3.66
N ILE A 144 4.29 13.01 2.40
CA ILE A 144 4.19 13.84 1.20
C ILE A 144 2.82 13.62 0.56
N LYS A 145 2.13 14.72 0.24
CA LYS A 145 0.82 14.68 -0.36
C LYS A 145 0.92 14.32 -1.85
N ILE A 146 0.48 13.11 -2.22
CA ILE A 146 0.59 12.53 -3.57
C ILE A 146 -0.74 12.44 -4.32
N ASN A 147 -1.88 12.62 -3.63
CA ASN A 147 -3.19 12.40 -4.23
C ASN A 147 -3.53 13.39 -5.35
N ASP A 148 -2.97 14.61 -5.32
CA ASP A 148 -3.19 15.61 -6.38
C ASP A 148 -2.53 15.16 -7.70
N VAL A 149 -1.34 14.51 -7.64
CA VAL A 149 -0.71 13.90 -8.82
C VAL A 149 -1.52 12.69 -9.29
N ALA A 150 -1.90 11.79 -8.38
CA ALA A 150 -2.72 10.63 -8.75
C ALA A 150 -4.02 11.03 -9.46
N SER A 151 -4.65 12.12 -9.06
CA SER A 151 -5.89 12.62 -9.65
C SER A 151 -5.73 13.10 -11.09
N LYS A 152 -4.55 13.59 -11.46
CA LYS A 152 -4.24 13.97 -12.86
C LYS A 152 -4.10 12.76 -13.78
N HIS A 153 -3.80 11.58 -13.22
CA HIS A 153 -3.62 10.33 -13.92
C HIS A 153 -4.78 9.34 -13.68
N ASN A 154 -6.02 9.80 -13.82
CA ASN A 154 -7.23 9.00 -13.71
C ASN A 154 -7.32 8.19 -12.40
N GLY A 155 -6.88 8.79 -11.30
CA GLY A 155 -6.78 8.15 -10.01
C GLY A 155 -7.30 8.96 -8.84
N GLY A 156 -6.78 8.66 -7.65
CA GLY A 156 -7.15 9.32 -6.40
C GLY A 156 -6.84 8.44 -5.19
N GLY A 157 -7.23 8.92 -4.02
CA GLY A 157 -7.02 8.22 -2.76
C GLY A 157 -6.72 9.19 -1.61
N HIS A 158 -6.01 8.68 -0.61
CA HIS A 158 -5.53 9.47 0.53
C HIS A 158 -4.23 10.20 0.22
N ASP A 159 -3.89 11.22 1.00
CA ASP A 159 -2.69 12.03 0.83
C ASP A 159 -1.40 11.20 0.69
N ASN A 160 -1.27 10.09 1.43
CA ASN A 160 -0.08 9.25 1.43
C ASN A 160 -0.28 7.85 0.80
N ALA A 161 -1.46 7.57 0.27
CA ALA A 161 -1.80 6.28 -0.33
C ALA A 161 -2.85 6.46 -1.42
N SER A 162 -2.42 6.53 -2.66
CA SER A 162 -3.27 6.76 -3.83
C SER A 162 -3.06 5.71 -4.91
N GLY A 163 -4.02 5.58 -5.79
CA GLY A 163 -3.92 4.80 -7.01
C GLY A 163 -4.03 5.71 -8.22
N ALA A 164 -3.52 5.28 -9.36
CA ALA A 164 -3.64 5.95 -10.64
C ALA A 164 -3.73 4.91 -11.78
N LYS A 165 -3.85 5.39 -13.01
CA LYS A 165 -3.84 4.57 -14.21
C LYS A 165 -2.93 5.23 -15.24
N CYS A 166 -2.25 4.43 -16.04
CA CYS A 166 -1.43 4.87 -17.16
C CYS A 166 -1.67 3.97 -18.36
N LYS A 167 -1.57 4.53 -19.56
CA LYS A 167 -1.73 3.78 -20.81
C LYS A 167 -0.43 3.12 -21.25
N ASP A 168 0.71 3.79 -21.06
CA ASP A 168 2.01 3.40 -21.57
C ASP A 168 3.17 3.85 -20.65
N GLU A 169 4.40 3.46 -21.00
CA GLU A 169 5.60 3.81 -20.24
C GLU A 169 5.87 5.32 -20.23
N ALA A 170 5.51 6.04 -21.29
CA ALA A 170 5.72 7.49 -21.34
C ALA A 170 4.88 8.20 -20.27
N GLU A 171 3.62 7.79 -20.10
CA GLU A 171 2.75 8.33 -19.06
C GLU A 171 3.21 7.90 -17.65
N MET A 172 3.72 6.67 -17.48
CA MET A 172 4.31 6.23 -16.22
C MET A 172 5.51 7.09 -15.82
N LEU A 173 6.42 7.39 -16.75
CA LEU A 173 7.57 8.24 -16.50
C LEU A 173 7.19 9.70 -16.23
N GLN A 174 6.14 10.20 -16.89
CA GLN A 174 5.58 11.52 -16.61
C GLN A 174 5.03 11.58 -15.17
N LEU A 175 4.27 10.56 -14.74
CA LEU A 175 3.77 10.47 -13.37
C LEU A 175 4.93 10.44 -12.35
N VAL A 176 5.99 9.66 -12.61
CA VAL A 176 7.19 9.62 -11.75
C VAL A 176 7.84 10.99 -11.66
N LYS A 177 7.97 11.71 -12.79
CA LYS A 177 8.54 13.07 -12.82
C LYS A 177 7.71 14.04 -11.99
N GLU A 178 6.37 14.01 -12.12
CA GLU A 178 5.49 14.88 -11.33
C GLU A 178 5.57 14.57 -9.83
N LEU A 179 5.74 13.30 -9.45
CA LEU A 179 5.98 12.91 -8.06
C LEU A 179 7.35 13.39 -7.56
N ASP A 180 8.37 13.35 -8.41
CA ASP A 180 9.72 13.81 -8.09
C ASP A 180 9.76 15.34 -7.90
N GLU A 181 8.91 16.09 -8.59
CA GLU A 181 8.75 17.53 -8.43
C GLU A 181 8.15 17.93 -7.06
N LEU A 182 7.52 17.00 -6.34
CA LEU A 182 7.02 17.23 -4.98
C LEU A 182 8.13 17.21 -3.90
N LEU A 183 9.32 16.73 -4.24
CA LEU A 183 10.52 16.60 -3.41
C LEU A 183 11.53 17.71 -3.69
#